data_cedcd88e301eb0d585a884172c9896c7
#
_entry.id   cedcd88e301eb0d585a884172c9896c7
#
_cell.length_a   1.000
_cell.length_b   1.000
_cell.length_c   1.000
_cell.angle_alpha   90.00
_cell.angle_beta   90.00
_cell.angle_gamma   90.00
#
_symmetry.space_group_name_H-M   'P 1'
#
loop_
_entity.id
_entity.type
_entity.pdbx_description
1 polymer ?
#
loop_
_entity_poly.entity_id
_entity_poly.type
_entity_poly.pdbx_seq_one_letter_code
_entity_poly.pdbx_strand_id
1 'polypeptide(L)'
;MDSTMILSARFGLLALLWVFIFLVMWTQRKDVVSAGGAVRRQASASAPAPREKARTLAVVEGPLQGSHMEIASVEDLTVGRAGDNDFQLGDDFASSRHARLFRRGSDWFVEDLDSRNGTFVNGVRIDQPERVTVGTDMKMGRTIVRLMP
;
A
#
# COMPACT_ATOMS: atom_id res chain seq x y z
N MET A 1 -9.37 60.21 -5.57
CA MET A 1 -8.85 58.83 -5.67
C MET A 1 -9.99 57.97 -6.15
N ASP A 2 -9.92 57.56 -7.37
CA ASP A 2 -11.04 56.96 -8.10
C ASP A 2 -11.36 55.55 -7.57
N SER A 3 -12.63 55.30 -7.29
CA SER A 3 -13.14 54.00 -6.78
C SER A 3 -12.71 52.83 -7.68
N THR A 4 -12.46 53.10 -8.94
CA THR A 4 -11.95 52.17 -9.91
C THR A 4 -10.52 51.70 -9.64
N MET A 5 -9.65 52.61 -9.16
CA MET A 5 -8.28 52.29 -8.77
C MET A 5 -8.21 51.38 -7.55
N ILE A 6 -9.07 51.60 -6.57
CA ILE A 6 -9.15 50.77 -5.36
C ILE A 6 -9.69 49.36 -5.72
N LEU A 7 -10.66 49.31 -6.62
CA LEU A 7 -11.26 48.07 -7.06
C LEU A 7 -10.26 47.20 -7.84
N SER A 8 -9.50 47.79 -8.77
CA SER A 8 -8.49 47.09 -9.54
C SER A 8 -7.34 46.61 -8.63
N ALA A 9 -6.92 47.36 -7.65
CA ALA A 9 -5.91 46.94 -6.67
C ALA A 9 -6.38 45.76 -5.83
N ARG A 10 -7.67 45.75 -5.41
CA ARG A 10 -8.25 44.59 -4.67
C ARG A 10 -8.28 43.30 -5.51
N PHE A 11 -8.72 43.40 -6.75
CA PHE A 11 -8.72 42.20 -7.62
C PHE A 11 -7.32 41.75 -7.96
N GLY A 12 -6.35 42.63 -8.16
CA GLY A 12 -4.97 42.32 -8.34
C GLY A 12 -4.37 41.55 -7.15
N LEU A 13 -4.65 42.03 -5.92
CA LEU A 13 -4.20 41.38 -4.69
C LEU A 13 -4.82 40.01 -4.50
N LEU A 14 -6.11 39.83 -4.78
CA LEU A 14 -6.80 38.55 -4.70
C LEU A 14 -6.26 37.57 -5.72
N ALA A 15 -6.01 37.98 -6.95
CA ALA A 15 -5.43 37.15 -7.98
C ALA A 15 -4.02 36.67 -7.59
N LEU A 16 -3.21 37.56 -7.02
CA LEU A 16 -1.85 37.22 -6.55
C LEU A 16 -1.90 36.26 -5.37
N LEU A 17 -2.86 36.42 -4.45
CA LEU A 17 -3.11 35.52 -3.34
C LEU A 17 -3.50 34.09 -3.86
N TRP A 18 -4.39 34.02 -4.83
CA TRP A 18 -4.81 32.76 -5.44
C TRP A 18 -3.67 32.05 -6.18
N VAL A 19 -2.85 32.80 -6.91
CA VAL A 19 -1.66 32.26 -7.55
C VAL A 19 -0.68 31.71 -6.51
N PHE A 20 -0.48 32.43 -5.40
CA PHE A 20 0.38 32.00 -4.30
C PHE A 20 -0.14 30.70 -3.65
N ILE A 21 -1.43 30.63 -3.34
CA ILE A 21 -2.07 29.43 -2.77
C ILE A 21 -1.92 28.25 -3.74
N PHE A 22 -2.15 28.47 -5.03
CA PHE A 22 -2.01 27.43 -6.05
C PHE A 22 -0.57 26.95 -6.17
N LEU A 23 0.41 27.84 -6.11
CA LEU A 23 1.84 27.53 -6.11
C LEU A 23 2.23 26.71 -4.88
N VAL A 24 1.75 27.09 -3.69
CA VAL A 24 1.99 26.36 -2.44
C VAL A 24 1.35 24.96 -2.49
N MET A 25 0.11 24.86 -2.94
CA MET A 25 -0.55 23.55 -3.11
C MET A 25 0.16 22.67 -4.15
N TRP A 26 0.68 23.25 -5.20
CA TRP A 26 1.41 22.50 -6.22
C TRP A 26 2.77 22.01 -5.73
N THR A 27 3.44 22.82 -4.90
CA THR A 27 4.72 22.45 -4.27
C THR A 27 4.51 21.35 -3.24
N GLN A 28 3.47 21.42 -2.43
CA GLN A 28 3.16 20.40 -1.41
C GLN A 28 2.79 19.05 -2.02
N ARG A 29 2.22 18.98 -3.22
CA ARG A 29 1.96 17.72 -3.93
C ARG A 29 3.25 16.96 -4.30
N LYS A 30 4.37 17.67 -4.45
CA LYS A 30 5.67 17.05 -4.73
C LYS A 30 6.36 16.52 -3.46
N ASP A 31 6.11 17.12 -2.30
CA ASP A 31 6.79 16.77 -1.06
C ASP A 31 6.17 15.55 -0.35
N VAL A 32 4.89 15.26 -0.57
CA VAL A 32 4.23 14.05 -0.03
C VAL A 32 4.76 12.76 -0.68
N VAL A 33 5.32 12.85 -1.89
CA VAL A 33 5.98 11.71 -2.55
C VAL A 33 7.45 11.60 -2.15
N SER A 34 8.06 12.65 -1.57
CA SER A 34 9.50 12.71 -1.28
C SER A 34 9.87 12.53 0.19
N ALA A 35 8.93 12.62 1.14
CA ALA A 35 9.21 12.44 2.58
C ALA A 35 9.23 10.97 3.03
N GLY A 36 8.96 10.04 2.13
CA GLY A 36 9.10 8.60 2.34
C GLY A 36 10.36 8.05 1.69
N GLY A 37 11.54 8.34 2.27
CA GLY A 37 12.74 7.56 1.98
C GLY A 37 13.66 8.10 0.90
N ALA A 38 14.38 9.18 1.19
CA ALA A 38 15.72 9.34 0.65
C ALA A 38 16.69 8.37 1.35
N VAL A 39 16.37 7.08 1.34
CA VAL A 39 17.40 6.05 1.37
C VAL A 39 17.88 5.90 -0.06
N ARG A 40 18.93 6.66 -0.33
CA ARG A 40 19.92 6.48 -1.39
C ARG A 40 19.75 5.13 -2.09
N ARG A 41 19.02 5.13 -3.21
CA ARG A 41 19.18 4.09 -4.23
C ARG A 41 20.57 4.23 -4.78
N GLN A 42 21.55 3.64 -4.10
CA GLN A 42 22.72 3.14 -4.78
C GLN A 42 22.19 2.12 -5.77
N ALA A 43 22.19 2.47 -7.03
CA ALA A 43 22.13 1.53 -8.11
C ALA A 43 23.40 0.67 -8.02
N SER A 44 23.42 -0.26 -7.08
CA SER A 44 24.20 -1.46 -7.23
C SER A 44 23.43 -2.27 -8.27
N ALA A 45 23.94 -2.30 -9.48
CA ALA A 45 23.71 -3.38 -10.40
C ALA A 45 24.30 -4.64 -9.77
N SER A 46 23.66 -5.15 -8.72
CA SER A 46 23.86 -6.51 -8.28
C SER A 46 23.03 -7.39 -9.20
N ALA A 47 23.69 -8.35 -9.83
CA ALA A 47 23.08 -9.48 -10.51
C ALA A 47 21.85 -9.95 -9.71
N PRO A 48 20.78 -10.41 -10.36
CA PRO A 48 19.58 -10.85 -9.67
C PRO A 48 19.99 -11.95 -8.68
N ALA A 49 20.00 -11.60 -7.38
CA ALA A 49 20.11 -12.59 -6.33
C ALA A 49 19.06 -13.68 -6.60
N PRO A 50 19.34 -14.95 -6.36
CA PRO A 50 18.37 -16.01 -6.52
C PRO A 50 17.10 -15.57 -5.81
N ARG A 51 16.01 -15.40 -6.56
CA ARG A 51 14.72 -14.98 -5.98
C ARG A 51 14.29 -16.09 -5.04
N GLU A 52 14.41 -15.86 -3.74
CA GLU A 52 13.90 -16.78 -2.74
C GLU A 52 12.41 -17.02 -3.02
N LYS A 53 12.08 -18.29 -3.19
CA LYS A 53 10.69 -18.65 -3.44
C LYS A 53 9.93 -18.56 -2.12
N ALA A 54 8.84 -17.81 -2.10
CA ALA A 54 7.95 -17.80 -0.97
C ALA A 54 7.36 -19.19 -0.76
N ARG A 55 7.53 -19.72 0.45
CA ARG A 55 7.03 -21.04 0.86
C ARG A 55 5.99 -20.93 1.97
N THR A 56 6.04 -19.86 2.75
CA THR A 56 5.19 -19.69 3.92
C THR A 56 4.55 -18.31 3.91
N LEU A 57 3.29 -18.24 4.27
CA LEU A 57 2.58 -17.02 4.62
C LEU A 57 2.48 -16.96 6.14
N ALA A 58 2.93 -15.87 6.77
CA ALA A 58 2.94 -15.74 8.22
C ALA A 58 2.29 -14.43 8.68
N VAL A 59 1.60 -14.47 9.82
CA VAL A 59 1.12 -13.27 10.53
C VAL A 59 2.26 -12.72 11.37
N VAL A 60 2.78 -11.55 11.01
CA VAL A 60 3.86 -10.88 11.74
C VAL A 60 3.34 -9.88 12.76
N GLU A 61 2.12 -9.38 12.58
CA GLU A 61 1.45 -8.49 13.52
C GLU A 61 -0.07 -8.71 13.45
N GLY A 62 -0.75 -8.72 14.59
CA GLY A 62 -2.20 -8.87 14.68
C GLY A 62 -2.66 -9.88 15.72
N PRO A 63 -3.98 -10.14 15.82
CA PRO A 63 -4.56 -11.03 16.83
C PRO A 63 -4.03 -12.46 16.77
N LEU A 64 -3.70 -12.96 15.60
CA LEU A 64 -3.16 -14.29 15.36
C LEU A 64 -1.66 -14.25 15.02
N GLN A 65 -0.90 -13.33 15.60
CA GLN A 65 0.56 -13.22 15.41
C GLN A 65 1.24 -14.56 15.68
N GLY A 66 2.14 -14.97 14.78
CA GLY A 66 2.85 -16.27 14.82
C GLY A 66 2.14 -17.39 14.05
N SER A 67 0.88 -17.21 13.66
CA SER A 67 0.22 -18.14 12.77
C SER A 67 0.90 -18.12 11.40
N HIS A 68 1.04 -19.30 10.80
CA HIS A 68 1.66 -19.45 9.49
C HIS A 68 1.00 -20.59 8.71
N MET A 69 1.11 -20.52 7.40
CA MET A 69 0.59 -21.50 6.45
C MET A 69 1.62 -21.77 5.36
N GLU A 70 1.86 -23.02 5.06
CA GLU A 70 2.71 -23.38 3.93
C GLU A 70 1.97 -23.18 2.61
N ILE A 71 2.57 -22.42 1.70
CA ILE A 71 1.99 -22.03 0.41
C ILE A 71 2.80 -22.54 -0.79
N ALA A 72 3.81 -23.39 -0.56
CA ALA A 72 4.69 -23.86 -1.62
C ALA A 72 3.94 -24.58 -2.75
N SER A 73 2.89 -25.34 -2.40
CA SER A 73 2.02 -26.09 -3.32
C SER A 73 0.69 -25.42 -3.62
N VAL A 74 0.46 -24.21 -3.07
CA VAL A 74 -0.78 -23.46 -3.24
C VAL A 74 -0.62 -22.48 -4.39
N GLU A 75 -1.63 -22.38 -5.26
CA GLU A 75 -1.63 -21.43 -6.37
C GLU A 75 -2.53 -20.22 -6.12
N ASP A 76 -3.52 -20.39 -5.24
CA ASP A 76 -4.55 -19.41 -4.93
C ASP A 76 -5.03 -19.62 -3.49
N LEU A 77 -5.20 -18.54 -2.73
CA LEU A 77 -5.72 -18.60 -1.38
C LEU A 77 -6.47 -17.32 -1.03
N THR A 78 -7.54 -17.47 -0.28
CA THR A 78 -8.33 -16.35 0.28
C THR A 78 -7.89 -16.04 1.70
N VAL A 79 -7.84 -14.74 2.01
CA VAL A 79 -7.45 -14.23 3.32
C VAL A 79 -8.53 -13.32 3.86
N GLY A 80 -8.92 -13.50 5.10
CA GLY A 80 -9.94 -12.68 5.72
C GLY A 80 -10.26 -13.05 7.16
N ARG A 81 -11.27 -12.36 7.71
CA ARG A 81 -11.71 -12.58 9.08
C ARG A 81 -12.47 -13.88 9.26
N ALA A 82 -13.30 -14.24 8.29
CA ALA A 82 -14.17 -15.41 8.40
C ALA A 82 -13.38 -16.72 8.35
N GLY A 83 -13.89 -17.73 9.04
CA GLY A 83 -13.23 -19.02 9.13
C GLY A 83 -13.34 -19.90 7.88
N ASP A 84 -14.08 -19.46 6.86
CA ASP A 84 -14.21 -20.10 5.55
C ASP A 84 -13.12 -19.64 4.56
N ASN A 85 -12.21 -18.74 4.97
CA ASN A 85 -11.04 -18.41 4.19
C ASN A 85 -9.95 -19.47 4.38
N ASP A 86 -9.09 -19.62 3.37
CA ASP A 86 -7.94 -20.52 3.43
C ASP A 86 -6.95 -20.07 4.53
N PHE A 87 -6.82 -18.75 4.73
CA PHE A 87 -6.01 -18.16 5.79
C PHE A 87 -6.84 -17.16 6.61
N GLN A 88 -7.18 -17.54 7.85
CA GLN A 88 -7.95 -16.70 8.75
C GLN A 88 -7.07 -15.69 9.50
N LEU A 89 -7.49 -14.42 9.55
CA LEU A 89 -6.77 -13.34 10.23
C LEU A 89 -7.20 -13.13 11.70
N GLY A 90 -8.44 -13.51 12.06
CA GLY A 90 -8.99 -13.27 13.40
C GLY A 90 -9.12 -11.80 13.77
N ASP A 91 -9.11 -10.90 12.81
CA ASP A 91 -9.10 -9.45 12.99
C ASP A 91 -10.48 -8.86 12.63
N ASP A 92 -11.14 -8.20 13.59
CA ASP A 92 -12.44 -7.55 13.41
C ASP A 92 -12.41 -6.37 12.43
N PHE A 93 -11.22 -5.83 12.17
CA PHE A 93 -11.00 -4.76 11.19
C PHE A 93 -10.73 -5.29 9.77
N ALA A 94 -10.53 -6.61 9.64
CA ALA A 94 -10.52 -7.25 8.34
C ALA A 94 -11.95 -7.58 7.88
N SER A 95 -12.18 -7.53 6.57
CA SER A 95 -13.43 -7.99 5.97
C SER A 95 -13.53 -9.51 6.03
N SER A 96 -14.75 -10.06 5.96
CA SER A 96 -14.98 -11.51 5.98
C SER A 96 -14.12 -12.23 4.94
N ARG A 97 -14.16 -11.78 3.70
CA ARG A 97 -13.17 -12.02 2.65
C ARG A 97 -12.49 -10.70 2.38
N HIS A 98 -11.18 -10.61 2.62
CA HIS A 98 -10.48 -9.34 2.58
C HIS A 98 -9.60 -9.21 1.34
N ALA A 99 -8.81 -10.21 1.08
CA ALA A 99 -7.89 -10.24 -0.04
C ALA A 99 -7.71 -11.66 -0.56
N ARG A 100 -7.13 -11.76 -1.74
CA ARG A 100 -6.74 -13.01 -2.39
C ARG A 100 -5.26 -12.94 -2.73
N LEU A 101 -4.52 -13.99 -2.41
CA LEU A 101 -3.17 -14.19 -2.90
C LEU A 101 -3.20 -15.26 -3.97
N PHE A 102 -2.54 -15.02 -5.10
CA PHE A 102 -2.48 -15.98 -6.19
C PHE A 102 -1.13 -15.93 -6.92
N ARG A 103 -0.78 -17.03 -7.56
CA ARG A 103 0.46 -17.15 -8.32
C ARG A 103 0.21 -16.93 -9.81
N ARG A 104 1.17 -16.24 -10.44
CA ARG A 104 1.31 -16.21 -11.90
C ARG A 104 2.74 -16.63 -12.23
N GLY A 105 2.90 -17.86 -12.71
CA GLY A 105 4.22 -18.47 -12.87
C GLY A 105 4.95 -18.62 -11.54
N SER A 106 6.08 -17.94 -11.38
CA SER A 106 6.89 -17.96 -10.15
C SER A 106 6.56 -16.85 -9.16
N ASP A 107 5.73 -15.91 -9.56
CA ASP A 107 5.47 -14.68 -8.79
C ASP A 107 4.13 -14.73 -8.07
N TRP A 108 4.11 -14.21 -6.83
CA TRP A 108 2.91 -14.04 -6.05
C TRP A 108 2.32 -12.64 -6.27
N PHE A 109 1.00 -12.58 -6.26
CA PHE A 109 0.21 -11.35 -6.34
C PHE A 109 -0.80 -11.32 -5.21
N VAL A 110 -1.08 -10.14 -4.69
CA VAL A 110 -2.18 -9.87 -3.76
C VAL A 110 -3.20 -8.97 -4.45
N GLU A 111 -4.47 -9.28 -4.26
CA GLU A 111 -5.62 -8.54 -4.78
C GLU A 111 -6.59 -8.24 -3.65
N ASP A 112 -7.06 -7.00 -3.56
CA ASP A 112 -8.11 -6.61 -2.62
C ASP A 112 -9.47 -7.08 -3.13
N LEU A 113 -10.26 -7.73 -2.30
CA LEU A 113 -11.59 -8.23 -2.65
C LEU A 113 -12.69 -7.26 -2.20
N ASP A 114 -12.55 -5.99 -2.56
CA ASP A 114 -13.47 -4.91 -2.19
C ASP A 114 -13.63 -4.81 -0.66
N SER A 115 -12.50 -4.86 0.02
CA SER A 115 -12.48 -4.83 1.48
C SER A 115 -12.87 -3.45 2.02
N ARG A 116 -13.49 -3.43 3.23
CA ARG A 116 -13.94 -2.20 3.87
C ARG A 116 -12.79 -1.22 4.15
N ASN A 117 -11.67 -1.72 4.64
CA ASN A 117 -10.53 -0.90 5.06
C ASN A 117 -9.39 -0.85 4.03
N GLY A 118 -9.47 -1.65 2.97
CA GLY A 118 -8.45 -1.76 1.93
C GLY A 118 -7.27 -2.64 2.33
N THR A 119 -6.56 -3.12 1.31
CA THR A 119 -5.31 -3.86 1.43
C THR A 119 -4.14 -2.92 1.13
N PHE A 120 -3.07 -3.02 1.90
CA PHE A 120 -1.87 -2.20 1.75
C PHE A 120 -0.64 -3.10 1.55
N VAL A 121 0.18 -2.76 0.57
CA VAL A 121 1.46 -3.42 0.31
C VAL A 121 2.58 -2.44 0.62
N ASN A 122 3.45 -2.78 1.56
CA ASN A 122 4.52 -1.89 2.05
C ASN A 122 4.00 -0.47 2.41
N GLY A 123 2.81 -0.39 3.02
CA GLY A 123 2.18 0.86 3.44
C GLY A 123 1.42 1.62 2.34
N VAL A 124 1.41 1.14 1.11
CA VAL A 124 0.67 1.75 -0.01
C VAL A 124 -0.60 0.95 -0.26
N ARG A 125 -1.76 1.64 -0.26
CA ARG A 125 -3.04 1.01 -0.60
C ARG A 125 -3.05 0.59 -2.05
N ILE A 126 -3.48 -0.65 -2.29
CA ILE A 126 -3.63 -1.19 -3.65
C ILE A 126 -5.08 -1.04 -4.14
N ASP A 127 -5.25 -0.83 -5.42
CA ASP A 127 -6.52 -0.78 -6.14
C ASP A 127 -6.59 -1.79 -7.30
N GLN A 128 -5.49 -2.48 -7.54
CA GLN A 128 -5.33 -3.55 -8.52
C GLN A 128 -4.36 -4.60 -7.97
N PRO A 129 -4.32 -5.80 -8.56
CA PRO A 129 -3.39 -6.84 -8.13
C PRO A 129 -1.94 -6.35 -8.12
N GLU A 130 -1.28 -6.45 -6.98
CA GLU A 130 0.10 -6.02 -6.78
C GLU A 130 1.01 -7.22 -6.58
N ARG A 131 2.19 -7.17 -7.22
CA ARG A 131 3.19 -8.23 -7.06
C ARG A 131 3.86 -8.16 -5.70
N VAL A 132 3.95 -9.30 -5.03
CA VAL A 132 4.57 -9.44 -3.71
C VAL A 132 5.70 -10.49 -3.73
N THR A 133 6.69 -10.26 -2.91
CA THR A 133 7.89 -11.11 -2.80
C THR A 133 8.15 -11.48 -1.36
N VAL A 134 9.10 -12.37 -1.11
CA VAL A 134 9.58 -12.66 0.24
C VAL A 134 9.97 -11.38 0.97
N GLY A 135 9.49 -11.21 2.19
CA GLY A 135 9.71 -10.02 3.02
C GLY A 135 8.74 -8.87 2.78
N THR A 136 7.82 -8.98 1.80
CA THR A 136 6.80 -7.93 1.58
C THR A 136 5.74 -7.94 2.67
N ASP A 137 5.48 -6.79 3.27
CA ASP A 137 4.41 -6.59 4.24
C ASP A 137 3.08 -6.28 3.54
N MET A 138 2.07 -7.09 3.85
CA MET A 138 0.71 -6.92 3.39
C MET A 138 -0.18 -6.66 4.61
N LYS A 139 -0.72 -5.45 4.72
CA LYS A 139 -1.60 -5.06 5.83
C LYS A 139 -3.06 -5.16 5.40
N MET A 140 -3.84 -5.86 6.21
CA MET A 140 -5.28 -6.11 6.04
C MET A 140 -5.97 -5.88 7.38
N GLY A 141 -6.73 -4.77 7.50
CA GLY A 141 -7.24 -4.34 8.79
C GLY A 141 -6.08 -3.87 9.70
N ARG A 142 -5.92 -4.49 10.87
CA ARG A 142 -4.79 -4.28 11.80
C ARG A 142 -3.72 -5.37 11.69
N THR A 143 -3.98 -6.39 10.90
CA THR A 143 -3.09 -7.53 10.72
C THR A 143 -2.09 -7.27 9.60
N ILE A 144 -0.84 -7.62 9.84
CA ILE A 144 0.21 -7.63 8.82
C ILE A 144 0.61 -9.08 8.57
N VAL A 145 0.53 -9.49 7.32
CA VAL A 145 1.01 -10.79 6.85
C VAL A 145 2.22 -10.60 5.95
N ARG A 146 3.12 -11.56 5.96
CA ARG A 146 4.37 -11.52 5.20
C ARG A 146 4.65 -12.84 4.53
N LEU A 147 5.17 -12.77 3.30
CA LEU A 147 5.72 -13.94 2.63
C LEU A 147 7.12 -14.25 3.17
N MET A 148 7.31 -15.49 3.58
CA MET A 148 8.56 -16.03 4.11
C MET A 148 9.14 -17.08 3.14
N PRO A 149 10.48 -17.29 3.15
CA PRO A 149 11.15 -18.28 2.32
C PRO A 149 10.78 -19.71 2.65
#